data_d619a449fb6381c8ab3cbf2e3545811f
#
_entry.id   d619a449fb6381c8ab3cbf2e3545811f
#
_cell.length_a   1.000
_cell.length_b   1.000
_cell.length_c   1.000
_cell.angle_alpha   90.00
_cell.angle_beta   90.00
_cell.angle_gamma   90.00
#
_symmetry.space_group_name_H-M   'P 1'
#
loop_
_entity.id
_entity.type
_entity.pdbx_description
1 polymer ?
#
loop_
_entity_poly.entity_id
_entity_poly.type
_entity_poly.pdbx_seq_one_letter_code
_entity_poly.pdbx_strand_id
1 'polypeptide(L)'
;MTPAHATEHGKRSSAQQRRRYLVTGAASLLGLGLFGCTSASLVAKPERPYWSGRLALQIEEESAQSFSALFELEGSEDQGELILLSPLGNTLGKLKWSAFGATLQTGQQQQASHSLDALLTQVTGEAIPIKAIFDWLRGIETNAAGWVADLSALSQGRITAQRSDPKPKAILRIAFSH
;
A
#
# COMPACT_ATOMS: atom_id res chain seq x y z
N MET A 1 -63.44 -9.26 -28.77
CA MET A 1 -64.48 -8.54 -28.02
C MET A 1 -63.84 -7.31 -27.42
N THR A 2 -63.92 -6.19 -28.13
CA THR A 2 -63.82 -4.78 -27.68
C THR A 2 -65.12 -4.44 -26.96
N PRO A 3 -65.28 -3.34 -26.16
CA PRO A 3 -64.83 -1.99 -26.39
C PRO A 3 -64.27 -1.31 -25.11
N ALA A 4 -63.43 -0.26 -25.14
CA ALA A 4 -63.60 1.14 -25.52
C ALA A 4 -64.46 1.98 -24.56
N HIS A 5 -63.88 3.07 -24.11
CA HIS A 5 -64.35 4.43 -23.99
C HIS A 5 -63.44 5.19 -23.03
N ALA A 6 -62.61 6.14 -23.39
CA ALA A 6 -62.86 7.47 -23.97
C ALA A 6 -63.56 8.46 -23.01
N THR A 7 -62.99 9.56 -22.92
CA THR A 7 -63.32 10.98 -23.02
C THR A 7 -63.04 11.73 -21.71
N GLU A 8 -62.31 12.75 -21.73
CA GLU A 8 -62.21 14.09 -22.38
C GLU A 8 -62.45 15.23 -21.37
N HIS A 9 -61.66 16.26 -21.59
CA HIS A 9 -61.98 17.68 -21.47
C HIS A 9 -61.92 18.43 -20.12
N GLY A 10 -61.19 19.47 -20.18
CA GLY A 10 -61.56 20.88 -20.06
C GLY A 10 -60.47 21.66 -19.34
N LYS A 11 -59.64 22.36 -19.92
CA LYS A 11 -59.63 23.66 -20.64
C LYS A 11 -60.15 24.85 -19.84
N ARG A 12 -59.33 25.88 -19.86
CA ARG A 12 -59.55 27.34 -19.67
C ARG A 12 -59.19 27.87 -18.28
N SER A 13 -58.28 28.78 -18.21
CA SER A 13 -58.07 30.09 -18.84
C SER A 13 -58.40 31.24 -17.88
N SER A 14 -57.54 32.17 -17.99
CA SER A 14 -57.65 33.61 -17.77
C SER A 14 -57.05 34.14 -16.48
N ALA A 15 -56.01 34.82 -16.58
CA ALA A 15 -55.86 36.22 -17.00
C ALA A 15 -55.95 37.21 -15.80
N GLN A 16 -54.88 37.91 -15.73
CA GLN A 16 -54.74 39.30 -15.32
C GLN A 16 -55.37 39.73 -14.00
N GLN A 17 -54.50 40.17 -13.09
CA GLN A 17 -54.70 41.53 -12.59
C GLN A 17 -53.39 42.08 -12.02
N ARG A 18 -52.94 43.11 -12.67
CA ARG A 18 -51.88 44.02 -12.23
C ARG A 18 -52.37 44.77 -10.98
N ARG A 19 -51.57 44.84 -9.95
CA ARG A 19 -51.58 46.03 -9.11
C ARG A 19 -50.19 46.35 -8.60
N ARG A 20 -49.74 47.50 -9.04
CA ARG A 20 -48.58 48.25 -8.60
C ARG A 20 -48.81 48.65 -7.14
N TYR A 21 -47.86 48.42 -6.28
CA TYR A 21 -47.57 49.30 -5.15
C TYR A 21 -46.06 49.45 -5.01
N LEU A 22 -45.61 50.63 -5.33
CA LEU A 22 -44.34 51.20 -4.89
C LEU A 22 -44.50 51.55 -3.39
N VAL A 23 -43.60 51.07 -2.56
CA VAL A 23 -43.18 51.80 -1.37
C VAL A 23 -41.72 51.45 -1.10
N THR A 24 -40.93 52.47 -1.19
CA THR A 24 -39.58 52.69 -0.70
C THR A 24 -39.37 52.21 0.74
N GLY A 25 -38.23 51.59 1.02
CA GLY A 25 -37.75 51.31 2.33
C GLY A 25 -36.32 50.79 2.31
N ALA A 26 -35.36 51.72 2.38
CA ALA A 26 -33.95 51.45 2.55
C ALA A 26 -33.67 50.83 3.94
N ALA A 27 -32.92 49.76 3.99
CA ALA A 27 -32.04 49.47 5.12
C ALA A 27 -31.01 48.45 4.72
N SER A 28 -29.82 48.96 4.53
CA SER A 28 -28.56 48.25 4.37
C SER A 28 -28.26 47.42 5.59
N LEU A 29 -28.01 46.16 5.45
CA LEU A 29 -27.23 45.38 6.40
C LEU A 29 -26.30 44.47 5.58
N LEU A 30 -25.06 44.96 5.37
CA LEU A 30 -23.92 44.18 5.00
C LEU A 30 -23.69 43.11 6.07
N GLY A 31 -24.16 41.91 5.84
CA GLY A 31 -23.69 40.73 6.54
C GLY A 31 -22.46 40.19 5.80
N LEU A 32 -21.25 40.58 6.19
CA LEU A 32 -20.03 39.88 5.81
C LEU A 32 -20.08 38.49 6.43
N GLY A 33 -20.55 37.53 5.65
CA GLY A 33 -20.33 36.11 5.93
C GLY A 33 -18.86 35.81 5.79
N LEU A 34 -18.13 35.78 6.90
CA LEU A 34 -16.83 35.16 7.01
C LEU A 34 -16.98 33.67 6.74
N PHE A 35 -16.84 33.28 5.47
CA PHE A 35 -16.56 31.89 5.14
C PHE A 35 -15.18 31.56 5.71
N GLY A 36 -15.16 31.14 6.96
CA GLY A 36 -14.02 30.50 7.56
C GLY A 36 -13.72 29.25 6.77
N CYS A 37 -12.73 29.29 5.87
CA CYS A 37 -12.07 28.09 5.39
C CYS A 37 -11.46 27.41 6.60
N THR A 38 -12.16 26.45 7.18
CA THR A 38 -11.55 25.46 8.05
C THR A 38 -10.61 24.65 7.17
N SER A 39 -9.34 25.06 7.14
CA SER A 39 -8.26 24.23 6.67
C SER A 39 -8.29 22.98 7.55
N ALA A 40 -8.84 21.90 7.04
CA ALA A 40 -8.65 20.60 7.63
C ALA A 40 -7.12 20.40 7.64
N SER A 41 -6.51 20.50 8.81
CA SER A 41 -5.14 20.08 9.00
C SER A 41 -5.10 18.62 8.59
N LEU A 42 -4.56 18.36 7.41
CA LEU A 42 -4.13 17.02 7.03
C LEU A 42 -3.09 16.66 8.10
N VAL A 43 -3.51 15.85 9.06
CA VAL A 43 -2.57 15.19 9.97
C VAL A 43 -1.63 14.43 9.05
N ALA A 44 -0.43 14.95 8.88
CA ALA A 44 0.59 14.28 8.11
C ALA A 44 0.76 12.89 8.73
N LYS A 45 0.40 11.85 7.96
CA LYS A 45 0.70 10.47 8.34
C LYS A 45 2.21 10.46 8.62
N PRO A 46 2.68 9.99 9.79
CA PRO A 46 4.10 9.93 10.06
C PRO A 46 4.76 9.19 8.90
N GLU A 47 5.76 9.83 8.28
CA GLU A 47 6.52 9.19 7.21
C GLU A 47 7.17 7.94 7.80
N ARG A 48 6.73 6.79 7.33
CA ARG A 48 7.35 5.52 7.67
C ARG A 48 8.54 5.33 6.75
N PRO A 49 9.63 4.75 7.24
CA PRO A 49 10.73 4.36 6.38
C PRO A 49 10.20 3.54 5.19
N TYR A 50 10.68 3.89 3.99
CA TYR A 50 10.24 3.27 2.75
C TYR A 50 11.45 2.94 1.87
N TRP A 51 11.48 1.76 1.33
CA TRP A 51 12.48 1.31 0.36
C TRP A 51 11.78 0.60 -0.79
N SER A 52 12.30 0.80 -1.98
CA SER A 52 11.84 0.08 -3.16
C SER A 52 13.00 -0.35 -4.03
N GLY A 53 12.80 -1.39 -4.82
CA GLY A 53 13.86 -1.86 -5.68
C GLY A 53 13.66 -3.27 -6.20
N ARG A 54 14.76 -3.98 -6.33
CA ARG A 54 14.77 -5.37 -6.79
C ARG A 54 15.52 -6.25 -5.80
N LEU A 55 14.99 -7.42 -5.55
CA LEU A 55 15.68 -8.49 -4.84
C LEU A 55 15.83 -9.73 -5.76
N ALA A 56 16.91 -10.46 -5.53
CA ALA A 56 17.17 -11.73 -6.17
C ALA A 56 17.72 -12.69 -5.13
N LEU A 57 17.06 -13.83 -4.98
CA LEU A 57 17.42 -14.93 -4.10
C LEU A 57 17.86 -16.11 -4.95
N GLN A 58 19.04 -16.64 -4.67
CA GLN A 58 19.57 -17.87 -5.26
C GLN A 58 19.77 -18.90 -4.16
N ILE A 59 19.25 -20.10 -4.36
CA ILE A 59 19.35 -21.22 -3.42
C ILE A 59 20.17 -22.30 -4.11
N GLU A 60 21.26 -22.72 -3.46
CA GLU A 60 22.16 -23.76 -3.97
C GLU A 60 21.70 -25.12 -3.43
N GLU A 61 20.82 -25.78 -4.16
CA GLU A 61 20.39 -27.17 -3.98
C GLU A 61 20.71 -27.98 -5.24
N GLU A 62 20.42 -29.32 -5.24
CA GLU A 62 20.55 -30.18 -6.42
C GLU A 62 19.75 -29.66 -7.62
N SER A 63 18.61 -29.01 -7.38
CA SER A 63 17.91 -28.19 -8.35
C SER A 63 18.02 -26.73 -7.93
N ALA A 64 18.99 -26.01 -8.50
CA ALA A 64 19.18 -24.58 -8.21
C ALA A 64 17.88 -23.81 -8.38
N GLN A 65 17.37 -23.24 -7.32
CA GLN A 65 16.17 -22.42 -7.34
C GLN A 65 16.56 -20.93 -7.30
N SER A 66 15.88 -20.14 -8.09
CA SER A 66 16.05 -18.69 -8.08
C SER A 66 14.71 -17.98 -8.01
N PHE A 67 14.63 -16.99 -7.14
CA PHE A 67 13.49 -16.10 -7.04
C PHE A 67 13.97 -14.66 -7.30
N SER A 68 13.21 -13.91 -8.10
CA SER A 68 13.50 -12.50 -8.36
C SER A 68 12.22 -11.71 -8.41
N ALA A 69 12.20 -10.59 -7.71
CA ALA A 69 11.05 -9.71 -7.63
C ALA A 69 11.46 -8.24 -7.53
N LEU A 70 10.59 -7.35 -7.96
CA LEU A 70 10.59 -5.98 -7.47
C LEU A 70 9.97 -5.99 -6.07
N PHE A 71 10.37 -5.06 -5.23
CA PHE A 71 9.80 -4.95 -3.89
C PHE A 71 9.50 -3.50 -3.53
N GLU A 72 8.49 -3.35 -2.69
CA GLU A 72 8.17 -2.13 -1.95
C GLU A 72 8.04 -2.51 -0.49
N LEU A 73 8.84 -1.89 0.38
CA LEU A 73 8.90 -2.18 1.81
C LEU A 73 8.66 -0.90 2.59
N GLU A 74 7.62 -0.87 3.41
CA GLU A 74 7.27 0.26 4.28
C GLU A 74 7.19 -0.19 5.73
N GLY A 75 7.71 0.63 6.65
CA GLY A 75 7.55 0.43 8.09
C GLY A 75 8.81 0.03 8.83
N SER A 76 8.66 -0.87 9.79
CA SER A 76 9.71 -1.39 10.66
C SER A 76 9.58 -2.89 10.84
N GLU A 77 10.51 -3.48 11.61
CA GLU A 77 10.45 -4.89 12.00
C GLU A 77 9.18 -5.25 12.77
N ASP A 78 8.63 -4.30 13.57
CA ASP A 78 7.46 -4.54 14.42
C ASP A 78 6.14 -4.38 13.66
N GLN A 79 6.09 -3.52 12.65
CA GLN A 79 4.91 -3.30 11.84
C GLN A 79 5.25 -2.73 10.46
N GLY A 80 4.67 -3.28 9.43
CA GLY A 80 4.93 -2.82 8.08
C GLY A 80 4.16 -3.57 7.00
N GLU A 81 4.55 -3.25 5.78
CA GLU A 81 4.03 -3.87 4.57
C GLU A 81 5.19 -4.15 3.61
N LEU A 82 5.19 -5.34 3.02
CA LEU A 82 6.07 -5.73 1.93
C LEU A 82 5.22 -6.17 0.74
N ILE A 83 5.39 -5.52 -0.39
CA ILE A 83 4.80 -5.91 -1.66
C ILE A 83 5.89 -6.49 -2.54
N LEU A 84 5.67 -7.69 -3.05
CA LEU A 84 6.53 -8.34 -4.03
C LEU A 84 5.83 -8.35 -5.38
N LEU A 85 6.53 -7.87 -6.41
CA LEU A 85 5.98 -7.80 -7.76
C LEU A 85 6.89 -8.56 -8.73
N SER A 86 6.29 -9.16 -9.74
CA SER A 86 7.04 -9.72 -10.86
C SER A 86 7.75 -8.60 -11.65
N PRO A 87 8.74 -8.91 -12.51
CA PRO A 87 9.34 -7.91 -13.38
C PRO A 87 8.35 -7.19 -14.31
N LEU A 88 7.17 -7.76 -14.52
CA LEU A 88 6.07 -7.19 -15.31
C LEU A 88 5.10 -6.35 -14.45
N GLY A 89 5.37 -6.20 -13.14
CA GLY A 89 4.55 -5.41 -12.22
C GLY A 89 3.33 -6.15 -11.63
N ASN A 90 3.16 -7.45 -11.87
CA ASN A 90 2.08 -8.22 -11.24
C ASN A 90 2.44 -8.53 -9.80
N THR A 91 1.49 -8.36 -8.87
CA THR A 91 1.69 -8.70 -7.46
C THR A 91 1.87 -10.20 -7.30
N LEU A 92 3.02 -10.61 -6.78
CA LEU A 92 3.33 -11.99 -6.39
C LEU A 92 2.84 -12.28 -4.97
N GLY A 93 2.98 -11.31 -4.07
CA GLY A 93 2.54 -11.40 -2.71
C GLY A 93 2.55 -10.05 -2.02
N LYS A 94 1.64 -9.87 -1.07
CA LYS A 94 1.54 -8.70 -0.21
C LYS A 94 1.50 -9.17 1.23
N LEU A 95 2.55 -8.86 1.97
CA LEU A 95 2.67 -9.17 3.39
C LEU A 95 2.40 -7.92 4.21
N LYS A 96 1.62 -8.07 5.26
CA LYS A 96 1.42 -7.05 6.29
C LYS A 96 1.67 -7.67 7.65
N TRP A 97 2.31 -6.95 8.55
CA TRP A 97 2.56 -7.43 9.90
C TRP A 97 2.40 -6.31 10.94
N SER A 98 2.16 -6.74 12.14
CA SER A 98 2.04 -5.91 13.34
C SER A 98 2.33 -6.77 14.57
N ALA A 99 2.26 -6.19 15.76
CA ALA A 99 2.39 -6.92 17.02
C ALA A 99 1.36 -8.06 17.20
N PHE A 100 0.26 -8.05 16.42
CA PHE A 100 -0.81 -9.06 16.53
C PHE A 100 -0.66 -10.23 15.56
N GLY A 101 0.33 -10.19 14.67
CA GLY A 101 0.59 -11.21 13.67
C GLY A 101 0.80 -10.66 12.27
N ALA A 102 0.86 -11.55 11.30
CA ALA A 102 1.11 -11.25 9.91
C ALA A 102 0.04 -11.84 8.99
N THR A 103 -0.14 -11.22 7.84
CA THR A 103 -1.01 -11.69 6.76
C THR A 103 -0.25 -11.70 5.45
N LEU A 104 -0.51 -12.72 4.63
CA LEU A 104 -0.07 -12.82 3.25
C LEU A 104 -1.29 -12.84 2.35
N GLN A 105 -1.30 -11.97 1.37
CA GLN A 105 -2.25 -11.99 0.27
C GLN A 105 -1.54 -12.40 -1.02
N THR A 106 -2.06 -13.43 -1.70
CA THR A 106 -1.57 -13.92 -2.99
C THR A 106 -2.76 -14.05 -3.93
N GLY A 107 -2.88 -13.19 -4.90
CA GLY A 107 -4.07 -13.08 -5.74
C GLY A 107 -5.32 -12.77 -4.90
N GLN A 108 -6.32 -13.65 -4.94
CA GLN A 108 -7.55 -13.53 -4.16
C GLN A 108 -7.50 -14.26 -2.81
N GLN A 109 -6.42 -14.97 -2.52
CA GLN A 109 -6.27 -15.73 -1.28
C GLN A 109 -5.57 -14.87 -0.23
N GLN A 110 -6.05 -14.98 1.00
CA GLN A 110 -5.43 -14.35 2.17
C GLN A 110 -5.20 -15.39 3.25
N GLN A 111 -3.99 -15.38 3.79
CA GLN A 111 -3.57 -16.25 4.89
C GLN A 111 -3.05 -15.41 6.04
N ALA A 112 -3.38 -15.80 7.27
CA ALA A 112 -2.86 -15.18 8.49
C ALA A 112 -1.92 -16.15 9.21
N SER A 113 -0.91 -15.60 9.88
CA SER A 113 0.05 -16.36 10.71
C SER A 113 0.56 -15.49 11.84
N HIS A 114 1.01 -16.11 12.92
CA HIS A 114 1.78 -15.42 13.95
C HIS A 114 3.26 -15.23 13.57
N SER A 115 3.73 -15.90 12.51
CA SER A 115 5.10 -15.81 12.02
C SER A 115 5.14 -15.14 10.65
N LEU A 116 5.76 -13.96 10.59
CA LEU A 116 6.03 -13.27 9.33
C LEU A 116 7.05 -14.03 8.48
N ASP A 117 8.10 -14.59 9.13
CA ASP A 117 9.14 -15.34 8.43
C ASP A 117 8.58 -16.60 7.74
N ALA A 118 7.59 -17.27 8.36
CA ALA A 118 6.92 -18.41 7.74
C ALA A 118 6.14 -18.01 6.48
N LEU A 119 5.44 -16.85 6.50
CA LEU A 119 4.72 -16.35 5.34
C LEU A 119 5.68 -15.88 4.24
N LEU A 120 6.80 -15.26 4.61
CA LEU A 120 7.81 -14.84 3.65
C LEU A 120 8.45 -16.04 2.96
N THR A 121 8.80 -17.08 3.72
CA THR A 121 9.30 -18.34 3.18
C THR A 121 8.35 -18.94 2.14
N GLN A 122 7.07 -18.89 2.39
CA GLN A 122 6.07 -19.41 1.46
C GLN A 122 6.11 -18.70 0.09
N VAL A 123 6.41 -17.42 0.05
CA VAL A 123 6.48 -16.63 -1.20
C VAL A 123 7.83 -16.76 -1.89
N THR A 124 8.90 -16.76 -1.11
CA THR A 124 10.28 -16.71 -1.64
C THR A 124 10.94 -18.08 -1.76
N GLY A 125 10.36 -19.09 -1.11
CA GLY A 125 10.92 -20.45 -1.04
C GLY A 125 12.01 -20.62 0.01
N GLU A 126 12.38 -19.55 0.75
CA GLU A 126 13.46 -19.61 1.71
C GLU A 126 13.25 -18.66 2.90
N ALA A 127 13.74 -19.05 4.07
CA ALA A 127 13.67 -18.24 5.27
C ALA A 127 14.62 -17.04 5.19
N ILE A 128 14.04 -15.85 5.08
CA ILE A 128 14.75 -14.58 5.05
C ILE A 128 14.33 -13.79 6.30
N PRO A 129 15.25 -13.47 7.22
CA PRO A 129 14.92 -12.80 8.47
C PRO A 129 14.60 -11.32 8.21
N ILE A 130 13.31 -10.95 8.27
CA ILE A 130 12.85 -9.59 7.97
C ILE A 130 13.52 -8.53 8.87
N LYS A 131 13.77 -8.87 10.13
CA LYS A 131 14.49 -7.97 11.04
C LYS A 131 15.88 -7.62 10.53
N ALA A 132 16.64 -8.62 10.07
CA ALA A 132 17.96 -8.39 9.52
C ALA A 132 17.91 -7.57 8.23
N ILE A 133 16.88 -7.73 7.38
CA ILE A 133 16.70 -6.90 6.20
C ILE A 133 16.56 -5.43 6.59
N PHE A 134 15.74 -5.10 7.60
CA PHE A 134 15.60 -3.72 8.07
C PHE A 134 16.92 -3.16 8.62
N ASP A 135 17.68 -3.97 9.35
CA ASP A 135 18.99 -3.59 9.87
C ASP A 135 19.97 -3.31 8.72
N TRP A 136 20.06 -4.19 7.74
CA TRP A 136 20.94 -4.02 6.58
C TRP A 136 20.59 -2.80 5.75
N LEU A 137 19.30 -2.55 5.52
CA LEU A 137 18.85 -1.35 4.80
C LEU A 137 19.17 -0.04 5.51
N ARG A 138 19.34 -0.08 6.85
CA ARG A 138 19.81 1.03 7.68
C ARG A 138 21.32 1.08 7.84
N GLY A 139 22.06 0.13 7.27
CA GLY A 139 23.51 0.04 7.37
C GLY A 139 24.00 -0.61 8.68
N ILE A 140 23.16 -1.34 9.38
CA ILE A 140 23.51 -2.05 10.61
C ILE A 140 23.87 -3.48 10.24
N GLU A 141 25.10 -3.89 10.57
CA GLU A 141 25.56 -5.26 10.42
C GLU A 141 24.88 -6.15 11.44
N THR A 142 23.98 -7.01 10.98
CA THR A 142 23.27 -7.98 11.81
C THR A 142 23.38 -9.36 11.18
N ASN A 143 23.83 -10.33 11.97
CA ASN A 143 23.84 -11.73 11.58
C ASN A 143 22.57 -12.40 12.12
N ALA A 144 21.78 -13.01 11.27
CA ALA A 144 20.55 -13.65 11.67
C ALA A 144 20.29 -14.93 10.88
N ALA A 145 19.93 -16.01 11.58
CA ALA A 145 19.60 -17.30 10.98
C ALA A 145 20.66 -17.80 9.96
N GLY A 146 21.94 -17.56 10.25
CA GLY A 146 23.07 -17.94 9.40
C GLY A 146 23.36 -17.01 8.22
N TRP A 147 22.57 -15.94 8.06
CA TRP A 147 22.82 -14.91 7.07
C TRP A 147 23.87 -13.91 7.55
N VAL A 148 24.80 -13.57 6.67
CA VAL A 148 25.82 -12.53 6.83
C VAL A 148 25.73 -11.58 5.64
N ALA A 149 25.59 -10.29 5.91
CA ALA A 149 25.47 -9.27 4.88
C ALA A 149 26.78 -8.55 4.60
N ASP A 150 27.08 -8.33 3.36
CA ASP A 150 28.08 -7.39 2.87
C ASP A 150 27.38 -6.06 2.55
N LEU A 151 27.69 -5.03 3.33
CA LEU A 151 27.17 -3.68 3.23
C LEU A 151 28.13 -2.70 2.55
N SER A 152 29.24 -3.17 2.00
CA SER A 152 30.27 -2.32 1.37
C SER A 152 29.74 -1.46 0.21
N ALA A 153 28.69 -1.93 -0.48
CA ALA A 153 28.03 -1.23 -1.57
C ALA A 153 26.73 -0.53 -1.16
N LEU A 154 26.47 -0.34 0.13
CA LEU A 154 25.24 0.27 0.64
C LEU A 154 25.03 1.70 0.13
N SER A 155 26.10 2.50 0.06
CA SER A 155 26.06 3.87 -0.49
C SER A 155 25.63 3.91 -1.97
N GLN A 156 25.69 2.79 -2.67
CA GLN A 156 25.23 2.60 -4.04
C GLN A 156 23.84 1.95 -4.11
N GLY A 157 23.15 1.82 -2.96
CA GLY A 157 21.87 1.14 -2.86
C GLY A 157 21.95 -0.37 -3.09
N ARG A 158 23.05 -1.04 -2.71
CA ARG A 158 23.21 -2.47 -2.91
C ARG A 158 23.63 -3.18 -1.63
N ILE A 159 23.04 -4.37 -1.43
CA ILE A 159 23.37 -5.29 -0.34
C ILE A 159 23.50 -6.68 -0.92
N THR A 160 24.47 -7.43 -0.45
CA THR A 160 24.59 -8.87 -0.74
C THR A 160 24.67 -9.61 0.59
N ALA A 161 23.70 -10.50 0.84
CA ALA A 161 23.72 -11.35 2.01
C ALA A 161 23.88 -12.82 1.61
N GLN A 162 24.65 -13.58 2.39
CA GLN A 162 24.92 -14.98 2.12
C GLN A 162 24.61 -15.81 3.37
N ARG A 163 24.08 -17.01 3.14
CA ARG A 163 23.92 -18.02 4.15
C ARG A 163 24.63 -19.29 3.70
N SER A 164 25.56 -19.74 4.50
CA SER A 164 26.30 -20.99 4.27
C SER A 164 25.83 -22.12 5.17
N ASP A 165 25.34 -21.79 6.37
CA ASP A 165 24.80 -22.69 7.37
C ASP A 165 23.66 -21.99 8.12
N PRO A 166 22.51 -22.64 8.36
CA PRO A 166 22.18 -24.00 7.90
C PRO A 166 22.00 -24.09 6.38
N LYS A 167 22.17 -25.28 5.85
CA LYS A 167 21.85 -25.56 4.42
C LYS A 167 20.35 -25.42 4.19
N PRO A 168 19.90 -25.13 2.96
CA PRO A 168 20.73 -24.91 1.75
C PRO A 168 21.52 -23.61 1.82
N LYS A 169 22.66 -23.54 1.11
CA LYS A 169 23.34 -22.28 0.89
C LYS A 169 22.47 -21.36 0.06
N ALA A 170 22.46 -20.09 0.41
CA ALA A 170 21.64 -19.10 -0.28
C ALA A 170 22.36 -17.76 -0.41
N ILE A 171 22.06 -17.03 -1.46
CA ILE A 171 22.58 -15.70 -1.72
C ILE A 171 21.41 -14.78 -2.02
N LEU A 172 21.24 -13.75 -1.22
CA LEU A 172 20.26 -12.67 -1.41
C LEU A 172 20.99 -11.41 -1.88
N ARG A 173 20.55 -10.86 -2.99
CA ARG A 173 21.00 -9.58 -3.53
C ARG A 173 19.85 -8.60 -3.52
N ILE A 174 20.08 -7.43 -2.97
CA ILE A 174 19.10 -6.34 -2.92
C ILE A 174 19.72 -5.12 -3.61
N ALA A 175 18.99 -4.55 -4.56
CA ALA A 175 19.30 -3.24 -5.15
C ALA A 175 18.10 -2.33 -4.88
N PHE A 176 18.30 -1.18 -4.21
CA PHE A 176 17.21 -0.36 -3.70
C PHE A 176 17.46 1.14 -3.83
N SER A 177 16.37 1.89 -3.74
CA SER A 177 16.32 3.34 -3.50
C SER A 177 15.40 3.63 -2.30
N HIS A 178 15.54 4.78 -1.71
CA HIS A 178 14.74 5.31 -0.60
C HIS A 178 14.39 6.78 -0.87
#